data_d04129d9a31c4a893c8ed547b636c6b7
#
_entry.id   d04129d9a31c4a893c8ed547b636c6b7
#
_cell.length_a   1.000
_cell.length_b   1.000
_cell.length_c   1.000
_cell.angle_alpha   90.00
_cell.angle_beta   90.00
_cell.angle_gamma   90.00
#
_symmetry.space_group_name_H-M   'P 1'
#
loop_
_entity.id
_entity.type
_entity.pdbx_description
1 polymer ?
#
loop_
_entity_poly.entity_id
_entity_poly.type
_entity_poly.pdbx_seq_one_letter_code
_entity_poly.pdbx_strand_id
1 'polypeptide(L)'
;SADLTEWMKRLSIELIRQAPSSIIRACASLATAYRPLAQGLFYSAFHCVWNELFASESHDSFDENPLITGMETALRNSQSSKKYIVIPLLKLAEFMEMQDQPLSIDTILLSDQAKNANMFAKCLYTREIEFSSKNFPPSNECIDSLISVNNQLGLSDNAVGMLQYLKTHFPDIEIQSAWLEKLCRWNDAKKSYEDERMRMYSQSFDSQDAQDALEES
;
A
#
# COMPACT_ATOMS: atom_id res chain seq x y z
N SER A 1 5.72 24.04 -0.38
CA SER A 1 6.40 22.95 -1.13
C SER A 1 7.92 23.12 -1.21
N ALA A 2 8.44 24.36 -1.40
CA ALA A 2 9.89 24.63 -1.44
C ALA A 2 10.57 24.25 -0.10
N ASP A 3 9.93 24.53 1.01
CA ASP A 3 10.42 24.30 2.37
C ASP A 3 10.62 22.78 2.66
N LEU A 4 9.68 21.94 2.25
CA LEU A 4 9.78 20.48 2.43
C LEU A 4 10.86 19.83 1.57
N THR A 5 11.08 20.37 0.36
CA THR A 5 12.13 19.89 -0.52
C THR A 5 13.52 20.23 0.02
N GLU A 6 13.65 21.40 0.59
CA GLU A 6 14.89 21.84 1.24
C GLU A 6 15.14 21.06 2.54
N TRP A 7 14.08 20.78 3.31
CA TRP A 7 14.17 19.94 4.51
C TRP A 7 14.66 18.53 4.17
N MET A 8 14.08 17.86 3.16
CA MET A 8 14.53 16.54 2.70
C MET A 8 15.98 16.56 2.24
N LYS A 9 16.41 17.61 1.55
CA LYS A 9 17.80 17.78 1.15
C LYS A 9 18.73 17.88 2.35
N ARG A 10 18.38 18.68 3.36
CA ARG A 10 19.16 18.83 4.60
C ARG A 10 19.24 17.53 5.37
N LEU A 11 18.11 16.82 5.51
CA LEU A 11 18.08 15.50 6.13
C LEU A 11 19.00 14.50 5.41
N SER A 12 18.94 14.46 4.09
CA SER A 12 19.79 13.57 3.30
C SER A 12 21.28 13.87 3.50
N ILE A 13 21.66 15.14 3.49
CA ILE A 13 23.05 15.57 3.69
C ILE A 13 23.51 15.23 5.11
N GLU A 14 22.68 15.41 6.10
CA GLU A 14 23.02 15.14 7.50
C GLU A 14 23.21 13.64 7.73
N LEU A 15 22.35 12.79 7.20
CA LEU A 15 22.51 11.34 7.22
C LEU A 15 23.80 10.89 6.55
N ILE A 16 24.16 11.50 5.39
CA ILE A 16 25.42 11.21 4.69
C ILE A 16 26.62 11.58 5.57
N ARG A 17 26.57 12.72 6.29
CA ARG A 17 27.65 13.18 7.18
C ARG A 17 27.84 12.28 8.38
N GLN A 18 26.75 11.76 8.91
CA GLN A 18 26.73 10.90 10.12
C GLN A 18 26.87 9.41 9.82
N ALA A 19 26.82 9.04 8.53
CA ALA A 19 26.93 7.62 8.14
C ALA A 19 28.23 7.00 8.69
N PRO A 20 28.21 5.77 9.25
CA PRO A 20 29.39 5.07 9.75
C PRO A 20 30.40 4.79 8.63
N SER A 21 29.94 4.60 7.40
CA SER A 21 30.78 4.39 6.23
C SER A 21 31.60 5.62 5.86
N SER A 22 32.93 5.50 5.87
CA SER A 22 33.87 6.58 5.46
C SER A 22 33.67 7.00 4.00
N ILE A 23 33.28 6.06 3.14
CA ILE A 23 33.04 6.31 1.71
C ILE A 23 31.81 7.21 1.54
N ILE A 24 30.72 6.91 2.25
CA ILE A 24 29.50 7.73 2.21
C ILE A 24 29.78 9.12 2.76
N ARG A 25 30.48 9.24 3.90
CA ARG A 25 30.88 10.54 4.48
C ARG A 25 31.73 11.39 3.55
N ALA A 26 32.65 10.77 2.81
CA ALA A 26 33.52 11.49 1.85
C ALA A 26 32.69 12.15 0.73
N CYS A 27 31.51 11.64 0.41
CA CYS A 27 30.64 12.22 -0.61
C CYS A 27 29.80 13.42 -0.09
N ALA A 28 29.85 13.77 1.21
CA ALA A 28 28.97 14.78 1.78
C ALA A 28 29.13 16.17 1.14
N SER A 29 30.37 16.59 0.81
CA SER A 29 30.62 17.87 0.15
C SER A 29 30.03 17.92 -1.26
N LEU A 30 30.18 16.83 -2.03
CA LEU A 30 29.60 16.69 -3.36
C LEU A 30 28.07 16.61 -3.30
N ALA A 31 27.51 15.89 -2.34
CA ALA A 31 26.07 15.79 -2.13
C ALA A 31 25.44 17.14 -1.78
N THR A 32 26.18 18.03 -1.10
CA THR A 32 25.72 19.40 -0.81
C THR A 32 25.59 20.23 -2.10
N ALA A 33 26.52 20.07 -3.04
CA ALA A 33 26.53 20.78 -4.32
C ALA A 33 25.62 20.13 -5.37
N TYR A 34 25.49 18.81 -5.36
CA TYR A 34 24.77 18.05 -6.38
C TYR A 34 23.62 17.23 -5.78
N ARG A 35 22.41 17.78 -5.86
CA ARG A 35 21.19 17.21 -5.27
C ARG A 35 20.87 15.76 -5.68
N PRO A 36 21.03 15.33 -6.95
CA PRO A 36 20.76 13.93 -7.32
C PRO A 36 21.64 12.94 -6.56
N LEU A 37 22.90 13.29 -6.26
CA LEU A 37 23.80 12.48 -5.45
C LEU A 37 23.28 12.34 -4.01
N ALA A 38 22.84 13.45 -3.40
CA ALA A 38 22.26 13.41 -2.07
C ALA A 38 21.02 12.48 -2.00
N GLN A 39 20.16 12.54 -3.01
CA GLN A 39 18.99 11.66 -3.11
C GLN A 39 19.36 10.20 -3.33
N GLY A 40 20.36 9.93 -4.15
CA GLY A 40 20.83 8.56 -4.42
C GLY A 40 21.52 7.91 -3.21
N LEU A 41 22.29 8.68 -2.44
CA LEU A 41 22.99 8.19 -1.25
C LEU A 41 22.10 8.13 0.00
N PHE A 42 20.93 8.77 -0.02
CA PHE A 42 20.02 8.84 1.13
C PHE A 42 19.68 7.44 1.67
N TYR A 43 19.31 6.51 0.81
CA TYR A 43 18.89 5.16 1.20
C TYR A 43 20.04 4.36 1.82
N SER A 44 21.21 4.42 1.18
CA SER A 44 22.41 3.72 1.68
C SER A 44 22.91 4.33 2.99
N ALA A 45 22.86 5.66 3.14
CA ALA A 45 23.24 6.34 4.37
C ALA A 45 22.26 5.98 5.50
N PHE A 46 20.94 5.95 5.21
CA PHE A 46 19.92 5.54 6.16
C PHE A 46 20.17 4.09 6.64
N HIS A 47 20.37 3.16 5.72
CA HIS A 47 20.64 1.76 6.04
C HIS A 47 21.89 1.58 6.92
N CYS A 48 22.98 2.32 6.62
CA CYS A 48 24.18 2.26 7.44
C CYS A 48 23.93 2.77 8.88
N VAL A 49 23.19 3.87 9.04
CA VAL A 49 22.83 4.42 10.34
C VAL A 49 21.86 3.49 11.08
N TRP A 50 20.89 2.93 10.36
CA TRP A 50 19.96 1.94 10.89
C TRP A 50 20.68 0.74 11.51
N ASN A 51 21.60 0.16 10.75
CA ASN A 51 22.39 -0.98 11.24
C ASN A 51 23.22 -0.66 12.49
N GLU A 52 23.75 0.56 12.59
CA GLU A 52 24.52 0.97 13.77
C GLU A 52 23.63 1.15 14.99
N LEU A 53 22.44 1.75 14.81
CA LEU A 53 21.51 2.01 15.90
C LEU A 53 20.89 0.72 16.45
N PHE A 54 20.61 -0.25 15.57
CA PHE A 54 19.86 -1.46 15.93
C PHE A 54 20.71 -2.74 15.94
N ALA A 55 22.03 -2.64 15.71
CA ALA A 55 22.94 -3.80 15.79
C ALA A 55 23.00 -4.47 17.17
N SER A 56 22.59 -3.77 18.22
CA SER A 56 22.63 -4.24 19.63
C SER A 56 21.27 -4.57 20.23
N GLU A 57 20.16 -4.29 19.52
CA GLU A 57 18.82 -4.53 20.04
C GLU A 57 18.29 -5.91 19.61
N SER A 58 17.73 -6.66 20.57
CA SER A 58 17.01 -7.90 20.29
C SER A 58 15.75 -7.61 19.48
N HIS A 59 15.43 -8.46 18.52
CA HIS A 59 14.35 -8.34 17.52
C HIS A 59 12.95 -8.01 18.08
N ASP A 60 12.71 -8.15 19.39
CA ASP A 60 11.38 -8.04 20.00
C ASP A 60 10.89 -6.60 20.23
N SER A 61 11.71 -5.57 19.99
CA SER A 61 11.35 -4.16 20.26
C SER A 61 11.13 -3.28 19.01
N PHE A 62 11.07 -3.87 17.81
CA PHE A 62 10.96 -3.11 16.57
C PHE A 62 9.58 -2.47 16.36
N ASP A 63 8.50 -3.05 16.87
CA ASP A 63 7.12 -2.60 16.63
C ASP A 63 6.78 -1.24 17.30
N GLU A 64 7.53 -0.85 18.35
CA GLU A 64 7.33 0.43 19.06
C GLU A 64 8.40 1.49 18.74
N ASN A 65 9.12 1.34 17.63
CA ASN A 65 10.19 2.27 17.29
C ASN A 65 9.62 3.66 16.92
N PRO A 66 9.98 4.73 17.66
CA PRO A 66 9.45 6.08 17.43
C PRO A 66 9.76 6.62 16.02
N LEU A 67 10.81 6.11 15.36
CA LEU A 67 11.14 6.47 13.99
C LEU A 67 10.10 5.91 13.01
N ILE A 68 9.70 4.64 13.18
CA ILE A 68 8.69 3.98 12.36
C ILE A 68 7.34 4.66 12.56
N THR A 69 6.94 4.88 13.81
CA THR A 69 5.71 5.63 14.15
C THR A 69 5.71 7.04 13.54
N GLY A 70 6.86 7.72 13.55
CA GLY A 70 7.05 9.01 12.90
C GLY A 70 6.88 8.94 11.38
N MET A 71 7.43 7.89 10.73
CA MET A 71 7.27 7.67 9.29
C MET A 71 5.82 7.38 8.92
N GLU A 72 5.13 6.52 9.67
CA GLU A 72 3.70 6.24 9.47
C GLU A 72 2.86 7.50 9.63
N THR A 73 3.12 8.30 10.66
CA THR A 73 2.44 9.58 10.89
C THR A 73 2.68 10.54 9.72
N ALA A 74 3.90 10.60 9.19
CA ALA A 74 4.24 11.41 8.02
C ALA A 74 3.50 10.91 6.77
N LEU A 75 3.39 9.59 6.57
CA LEU A 75 2.65 8.99 5.47
C LEU A 75 1.14 9.23 5.60
N ARG A 76 0.55 9.05 6.79
CA ARG A 76 -0.89 9.29 7.06
C ARG A 76 -1.29 10.75 6.85
N ASN A 77 -0.46 11.68 7.31
CA ASN A 77 -0.70 13.12 7.20
C ASN A 77 -0.33 13.71 5.84
N SER A 78 0.25 12.92 4.94
CA SER A 78 0.60 13.38 3.61
C SER A 78 -0.60 13.33 2.68
N GLN A 79 -1.35 14.43 2.63
CA GLN A 79 -2.35 14.66 1.58
C GLN A 79 -1.65 14.77 0.20
N SER A 80 -2.40 14.55 -0.88
CA SER A 80 -1.95 14.42 -2.29
C SER A 80 -0.90 15.44 -2.79
N SER A 81 -0.72 16.55 -2.12
CA SER A 81 0.26 17.60 -2.48
C SER A 81 1.69 17.35 -1.99
N LYS A 82 1.92 16.34 -1.13
CA LYS A 82 3.23 16.08 -0.50
C LYS A 82 4.01 14.91 -1.11
N LYS A 83 3.89 14.68 -2.41
CA LYS A 83 4.62 13.62 -3.13
C LYS A 83 6.14 13.63 -2.89
N TYR A 84 6.72 14.79 -2.58
CA TYR A 84 8.15 14.94 -2.29
C TYR A 84 8.63 14.20 -1.03
N ILE A 85 7.72 13.89 -0.08
CA ILE A 85 8.02 13.10 1.12
C ILE A 85 7.60 11.64 0.90
N VAL A 86 6.40 11.43 0.36
CA VAL A 86 5.82 10.10 0.18
C VAL A 86 6.69 9.22 -0.70
N ILE A 87 7.11 9.72 -1.87
CA ILE A 87 7.92 8.93 -2.81
C ILE A 87 9.26 8.49 -2.21
N PRO A 88 10.07 9.37 -1.56
CA PRO A 88 11.28 8.93 -0.87
C PRO A 88 11.03 7.90 0.23
N LEU A 89 9.97 8.05 1.04
CA LEU A 89 9.65 7.09 2.10
C LEU A 89 9.22 5.73 1.54
N LEU A 90 8.40 5.71 0.49
CA LEU A 90 8.03 4.48 -0.20
C LEU A 90 9.24 3.76 -0.81
N LYS A 91 10.17 4.52 -1.41
CA LYS A 91 11.42 3.98 -1.94
C LYS A 91 12.37 3.52 -0.84
N LEU A 92 12.38 4.19 0.31
CA LEU A 92 13.16 3.77 1.46
C LEU A 92 12.64 2.43 1.99
N ALA A 93 11.33 2.27 2.16
CA ALA A 93 10.73 1.01 2.58
C ALA A 93 11.09 -0.14 1.62
N GLU A 94 11.03 0.10 0.31
CA GLU A 94 11.45 -0.86 -0.71
C GLU A 94 12.94 -1.20 -0.64
N PHE A 95 13.79 -0.17 -0.47
CA PHE A 95 15.22 -0.37 -0.34
C PHE A 95 15.59 -1.20 0.89
N MET A 96 14.97 -0.94 2.03
CA MET A 96 15.20 -1.68 3.27
C MET A 96 14.72 -3.14 3.15
N GLU A 97 13.61 -3.38 2.46
CA GLU A 97 13.13 -4.72 2.15
C GLU A 97 14.11 -5.49 1.26
N MET A 98 14.69 -4.83 0.24
CA MET A 98 15.72 -5.43 -0.61
C MET A 98 17.04 -5.72 0.12
N GLN A 99 17.25 -5.13 1.29
CA GLN A 99 18.40 -5.40 2.17
C GLN A 99 18.07 -6.46 3.24
N ASP A 100 16.98 -7.19 3.12
CA ASP A 100 16.49 -8.17 4.11
C ASP A 100 16.21 -7.56 5.51
N GLN A 101 15.93 -6.27 5.56
CA GLN A 101 15.63 -5.51 6.78
C GLN A 101 14.34 -4.68 6.59
N PRO A 102 13.19 -5.33 6.39
CA PRO A 102 11.95 -4.62 6.15
C PRO A 102 11.59 -3.73 7.35
N LEU A 103 11.13 -2.50 7.06
CA LEU A 103 10.58 -1.62 8.08
C LEU A 103 9.18 -2.12 8.45
N SER A 104 8.88 -2.19 9.76
CA SER A 104 7.56 -2.61 10.29
C SER A 104 6.48 -1.55 10.06
N ILE A 105 6.34 -1.06 8.83
CA ILE A 105 5.31 -0.10 8.42
C ILE A 105 4.08 -0.85 7.95
N ASP A 106 2.89 -0.37 8.33
CA ASP A 106 1.61 -0.94 7.91
C ASP A 106 1.52 -1.07 6.38
N THR A 107 1.36 -2.31 5.91
CA THR A 107 1.31 -2.67 4.49
C THR A 107 0.14 -2.01 3.77
N ILE A 108 -1.01 -1.88 4.45
CA ILE A 108 -2.20 -1.21 3.90
C ILE A 108 -1.89 0.26 3.64
N LEU A 109 -1.28 0.93 4.62
CA LEU A 109 -0.87 2.33 4.50
C LEU A 109 0.13 2.53 3.35
N LEU A 110 1.14 1.64 3.22
CA LEU A 110 2.11 1.69 2.12
C LEU A 110 1.43 1.55 0.76
N SER A 111 0.48 0.61 0.64
CA SER A 111 -0.28 0.38 -0.58
C SER A 111 -1.10 1.61 -0.98
N ASP A 112 -1.85 2.20 -0.05
CA ASP A 112 -2.70 3.35 -0.32
C ASP A 112 -1.87 4.58 -0.72
N GLN A 113 -0.76 4.81 -0.03
CA GLN A 113 0.16 5.90 -0.38
C GLN A 113 0.86 5.66 -1.73
N ALA A 114 1.20 4.41 -2.07
CA ALA A 114 1.75 4.05 -3.38
C ALA A 114 0.73 4.32 -4.51
N LYS A 115 -0.55 3.96 -4.28
CA LYS A 115 -1.65 4.25 -5.21
C LYS A 115 -1.82 5.76 -5.43
N ASN A 116 -1.85 6.54 -4.34
CA ASN A 116 -1.97 8.00 -4.39
C ASN A 116 -0.76 8.68 -5.07
N ALA A 117 0.42 8.07 -4.96
CA ALA A 117 1.64 8.54 -5.62
C ALA A 117 1.77 8.08 -7.08
N ASN A 118 0.81 7.30 -7.62
CA ASN A 118 0.84 6.64 -8.92
C ASN A 118 2.00 5.62 -9.07
N MET A 119 2.46 5.04 -7.97
CA MET A 119 3.44 3.96 -7.95
C MET A 119 2.73 2.60 -8.02
N PHE A 120 2.02 2.35 -9.13
CA PHE A 120 1.11 1.20 -9.26
C PHE A 120 1.80 -0.16 -9.09
N ALA A 121 3.03 -0.31 -9.60
CA ALA A 121 3.78 -1.56 -9.43
C ALA A 121 4.06 -1.88 -7.95
N LYS A 122 4.39 -0.85 -7.14
CA LYS A 122 4.57 -1.03 -5.71
C LYS A 122 3.27 -1.31 -4.97
N CYS A 123 2.19 -0.61 -5.36
CA CYS A 123 0.85 -0.89 -4.83
C CYS A 123 0.44 -2.33 -5.15
N LEU A 124 0.69 -2.81 -6.37
CA LEU A 124 0.41 -4.20 -6.76
C LEU A 124 1.17 -5.17 -5.85
N TYR A 125 2.48 -5.00 -5.72
CA TYR A 125 3.33 -5.85 -4.90
C TYR A 125 2.87 -5.94 -3.44
N THR A 126 2.58 -4.80 -2.81
CA THR A 126 2.11 -4.78 -1.41
C THR A 126 0.74 -5.44 -1.25
N ARG A 127 -0.18 -5.25 -2.21
CA ARG A 127 -1.50 -5.91 -2.19
C ARG A 127 -1.41 -7.40 -2.49
N GLU A 128 -0.47 -7.85 -3.31
CA GLU A 128 -0.21 -9.28 -3.54
C GLU A 128 0.32 -9.97 -2.26
N ILE A 129 1.16 -9.31 -1.48
CA ILE A 129 1.59 -9.81 -0.16
C ILE A 129 0.40 -9.97 0.77
N GLU A 130 -0.47 -8.96 0.87
CA GLU A 130 -1.70 -9.00 1.67
C GLU A 130 -2.61 -10.15 1.22
N PHE A 131 -2.85 -10.27 -0.08
CA PHE A 131 -3.67 -11.32 -0.68
C PHE A 131 -3.11 -12.73 -0.45
N SER A 132 -1.80 -12.87 -0.46
CA SER A 132 -1.10 -14.15 -0.26
C SER A 132 -0.96 -14.53 1.21
N SER A 133 -1.30 -13.65 2.14
CA SER A 133 -1.24 -13.94 3.57
C SER A 133 -2.28 -15.03 3.90
N LYS A 134 -1.80 -16.19 4.35
CA LYS A 134 -2.59 -17.42 4.52
C LYS A 134 -3.58 -17.39 5.70
N ASN A 135 -3.58 -16.34 6.49
CA ASN A 135 -4.26 -16.34 7.79
C ASN A 135 -5.74 -15.94 7.72
N PHE A 136 -6.18 -15.26 6.65
CA PHE A 136 -7.56 -14.80 6.48
C PHE A 136 -7.95 -14.70 5.01
N PRO A 137 -9.23 -14.83 4.66
CA PRO A 137 -9.69 -14.50 3.33
C PRO A 137 -9.36 -13.02 3.03
N PRO A 138 -8.96 -12.71 1.79
CA PRO A 138 -8.61 -11.34 1.41
C PRO A 138 -9.81 -10.40 1.58
N SER A 139 -9.55 -9.18 2.04
CA SER A 139 -10.60 -8.17 2.18
C SER A 139 -11.15 -7.74 0.81
N ASN A 140 -12.42 -7.35 0.77
CA ASN A 140 -13.02 -6.81 -0.46
C ASN A 140 -12.25 -5.60 -0.99
N GLU A 141 -11.70 -4.80 -0.10
CA GLU A 141 -10.87 -3.64 -0.45
C GLU A 141 -9.54 -4.05 -1.09
N CYS A 142 -8.89 -5.11 -0.59
CA CYS A 142 -7.70 -5.68 -1.19
C CYS A 142 -7.99 -6.16 -2.62
N ILE A 143 -9.07 -6.92 -2.81
CA ILE A 143 -9.49 -7.44 -4.11
C ILE A 143 -9.80 -6.29 -5.08
N ASP A 144 -10.58 -5.31 -4.66
CA ASP A 144 -10.91 -4.13 -5.47
C ASP A 144 -9.67 -3.34 -5.90
N SER A 145 -8.75 -3.15 -4.97
CA SER A 145 -7.48 -2.48 -5.23
C SER A 145 -6.62 -3.25 -6.23
N LEU A 146 -6.50 -4.58 -6.07
CA LEU A 146 -5.76 -5.45 -7.00
C LEU A 146 -6.34 -5.40 -8.41
N ILE A 147 -7.66 -5.49 -8.57
CA ILE A 147 -8.31 -5.39 -9.88
C ILE A 147 -8.01 -4.02 -10.50
N SER A 148 -8.19 -2.95 -9.73
CA SER A 148 -7.99 -1.59 -10.21
C SER A 148 -6.54 -1.33 -10.64
N VAL A 149 -5.57 -1.79 -9.86
CA VAL A 149 -4.13 -1.60 -10.14
C VAL A 149 -3.68 -2.45 -11.33
N ASN A 150 -4.13 -3.71 -11.43
CA ASN A 150 -3.85 -4.55 -12.60
C ASN A 150 -4.38 -3.91 -13.88
N ASN A 151 -5.58 -3.33 -13.85
CA ASN A 151 -6.12 -2.59 -15.00
C ASN A 151 -5.28 -1.35 -15.36
N GLN A 152 -4.83 -0.59 -14.36
CA GLN A 152 -3.94 0.56 -14.59
C GLN A 152 -2.60 0.17 -15.23
N LEU A 153 -2.10 -1.01 -14.89
CA LEU A 153 -0.87 -1.58 -15.45
C LEU A 153 -1.09 -2.33 -16.79
N GLY A 154 -2.32 -2.44 -17.26
CA GLY A 154 -2.66 -3.18 -18.47
C GLY A 154 -2.56 -4.71 -18.31
N LEU A 155 -2.63 -5.23 -17.08
CA LEU A 155 -2.52 -6.65 -16.72
C LEU A 155 -3.91 -7.27 -16.49
N SER A 156 -4.82 -7.09 -17.43
CA SER A 156 -6.21 -7.56 -17.31
C SER A 156 -6.34 -9.08 -17.09
N ASP A 157 -5.45 -9.86 -17.69
CA ASP A 157 -5.47 -11.32 -17.55
C ASP A 157 -5.15 -11.75 -16.11
N ASN A 158 -4.23 -11.06 -15.44
CA ASN A 158 -3.93 -11.32 -14.02
C ASN A 158 -5.15 -11.05 -13.14
N ALA A 159 -5.87 -9.96 -13.39
CA ALA A 159 -7.07 -9.63 -12.65
C ALA A 159 -8.20 -10.66 -12.86
N VAL A 160 -8.35 -11.18 -14.09
CA VAL A 160 -9.29 -12.27 -14.37
C VAL A 160 -8.88 -13.56 -13.66
N GLY A 161 -7.59 -13.92 -13.72
CA GLY A 161 -7.03 -15.09 -13.04
C GLY A 161 -7.25 -15.04 -11.53
N MET A 162 -7.07 -13.85 -10.92
CA MET A 162 -7.32 -13.62 -9.50
C MET A 162 -8.79 -13.86 -9.13
N LEU A 163 -9.76 -13.37 -9.92
CA LEU A 163 -11.19 -13.64 -9.68
C LEU A 163 -11.52 -15.12 -9.81
N GLN A 164 -10.87 -15.82 -10.74
CA GLN A 164 -11.05 -17.27 -10.88
C GLN A 164 -10.47 -18.02 -9.68
N TYR A 165 -9.33 -17.60 -9.18
CA TYR A 165 -8.73 -18.12 -7.95
C TYR A 165 -9.66 -17.92 -6.74
N LEU A 166 -10.23 -16.72 -6.56
CA LEU A 166 -11.19 -16.42 -5.50
C LEU A 166 -12.40 -17.35 -5.54
N LYS A 167 -13.02 -17.53 -6.71
CA LYS A 167 -14.16 -18.44 -6.89
C LYS A 167 -13.87 -19.89 -6.48
N THR A 168 -12.62 -20.32 -6.69
CA THR A 168 -12.22 -21.71 -6.43
C THR A 168 -11.84 -21.94 -4.97
N HIS A 169 -11.15 -20.97 -4.34
CA HIS A 169 -10.58 -21.15 -3.00
C HIS A 169 -11.39 -20.47 -1.90
N PHE A 170 -12.18 -19.47 -2.24
CA PHE A 170 -13.00 -18.69 -1.31
C PHE A 170 -14.44 -18.54 -1.81
N PRO A 171 -15.22 -19.64 -1.89
CA PRO A 171 -16.57 -19.62 -2.45
C PRO A 171 -17.54 -18.73 -1.67
N ASP A 172 -17.23 -18.45 -0.40
CA ASP A 172 -18.01 -17.58 0.48
C ASP A 172 -17.87 -16.08 0.15
N ILE A 173 -16.85 -15.70 -0.62
CA ILE A 173 -16.68 -14.32 -1.07
C ILE A 173 -17.62 -14.06 -2.27
N GLU A 174 -18.60 -13.22 -2.05
CA GLU A 174 -19.51 -12.80 -3.12
C GLU A 174 -18.78 -11.88 -4.11
N ILE A 175 -18.82 -12.25 -5.40
CA ILE A 175 -18.20 -11.44 -6.44
C ILE A 175 -19.05 -10.21 -6.71
N GLN A 176 -18.47 -9.05 -6.44
CA GLN A 176 -19.16 -7.78 -6.65
C GLN A 176 -19.30 -7.47 -8.14
N SER A 177 -20.48 -7.00 -8.54
CA SER A 177 -20.80 -6.58 -9.90
C SER A 177 -19.82 -5.52 -10.42
N ALA A 178 -19.37 -4.61 -9.54
CA ALA A 178 -18.39 -3.57 -9.85
C ALA A 178 -17.01 -4.12 -10.28
N TRP A 179 -16.60 -5.29 -9.77
CA TRP A 179 -15.34 -5.93 -10.19
C TRP A 179 -15.43 -6.45 -11.62
N LEU A 180 -16.61 -7.00 -12.00
CA LEU A 180 -16.86 -7.47 -13.37
C LEU A 180 -16.88 -6.30 -14.36
N GLU A 181 -17.44 -5.15 -13.97
CA GLU A 181 -17.39 -3.91 -14.77
C GLU A 181 -15.95 -3.45 -15.02
N LYS A 182 -15.13 -3.39 -13.95
CA LYS A 182 -13.72 -3.01 -14.06
C LYS A 182 -12.93 -3.92 -15.00
N LEU A 183 -13.36 -5.18 -15.13
CA LEU A 183 -12.78 -6.17 -16.06
C LEU A 183 -13.44 -6.16 -17.45
N CYS A 184 -14.31 -5.18 -17.73
CA CYS A 184 -15.06 -5.10 -18.98
C CYS A 184 -15.90 -6.34 -19.31
N ARG A 185 -16.25 -7.14 -18.29
CA ARG A 185 -17.12 -8.33 -18.44
C ARG A 185 -18.59 -7.93 -18.33
N TRP A 186 -19.04 -7.13 -19.26
CA TRP A 186 -20.34 -6.45 -19.21
C TRP A 186 -21.54 -7.40 -19.13
N ASN A 187 -21.49 -8.55 -19.78
CA ASN A 187 -22.57 -9.53 -19.74
C ASN A 187 -22.69 -10.18 -18.36
N ASP A 188 -21.56 -10.49 -17.74
CA ASP A 188 -21.54 -11.08 -16.41
C ASP A 188 -21.91 -10.04 -15.35
N ALA A 189 -21.44 -8.79 -15.50
CA ALA A 189 -21.81 -7.67 -14.64
C ALA A 189 -23.32 -7.41 -14.69
N LYS A 190 -23.90 -7.36 -15.89
CA LYS A 190 -25.35 -7.18 -16.08
C LYS A 190 -26.15 -8.26 -15.35
N LYS A 191 -25.77 -9.54 -15.53
CA LYS A 191 -26.44 -10.65 -14.85
C LYS A 191 -26.33 -10.55 -13.35
N SER A 192 -25.14 -10.21 -12.82
CA SER A 192 -24.92 -10.03 -11.39
C SER A 192 -25.77 -8.91 -10.80
N TYR A 193 -25.91 -7.77 -11.51
CA TYR A 193 -26.80 -6.67 -11.09
C TYR A 193 -28.28 -7.06 -11.15
N GLU A 194 -28.68 -7.86 -12.13
CA GLU A 194 -30.04 -8.36 -12.22
C GLU A 194 -30.36 -9.30 -11.03
N ASP A 195 -29.45 -10.20 -10.69
CA ASP A 195 -29.57 -11.10 -9.55
C ASP A 195 -29.60 -10.32 -8.21
N GLU A 196 -28.74 -9.33 -8.05
CA GLU A 196 -28.71 -8.44 -6.87
C GLU A 196 -30.02 -7.67 -6.73
N ARG A 197 -30.53 -7.12 -7.81
CA ARG A 197 -31.82 -6.43 -7.83
C ARG A 197 -32.97 -7.35 -7.43
N MET A 198 -32.99 -8.59 -7.93
CA MET A 198 -34.03 -9.56 -7.58
C MET A 198 -33.98 -9.94 -6.10
N ARG A 199 -32.79 -10.10 -5.52
CA ARG A 199 -32.62 -10.33 -4.07
C ARG A 199 -33.15 -9.16 -3.24
N MET A 200 -32.85 -7.90 -3.63
CA MET A 200 -33.37 -6.72 -2.94
C MET A 200 -34.89 -6.65 -2.97
N TYR A 201 -35.51 -6.99 -4.13
CA TYR A 201 -36.96 -7.04 -4.21
C TYR A 201 -37.56 -8.13 -3.31
N SER A 202 -36.99 -9.32 -3.28
CA SER A 202 -37.46 -10.41 -2.39
C SER A 202 -37.38 -10.00 -0.91
N GLN A 203 -36.27 -9.41 -0.49
CA GLN A 203 -36.10 -8.94 0.90
C GLN A 203 -37.07 -7.81 1.28
N SER A 204 -37.44 -6.94 0.34
CA SER A 204 -38.42 -5.88 0.58
C SER A 204 -39.84 -6.44 0.78
N PHE A 205 -40.20 -7.50 0.03
CA PHE A 205 -41.51 -8.17 0.23
C PHE A 205 -41.58 -8.91 1.57
N ASP A 206 -40.53 -9.68 1.93
CA ASP A 206 -40.49 -10.38 3.22
C ASP A 206 -40.54 -9.40 4.42
N SER A 207 -39.99 -8.21 4.29
CA SER A 207 -40.00 -7.16 5.30
C SER A 207 -41.40 -6.52 5.43
N GLN A 208 -42.12 -6.40 4.33
CA GLN A 208 -43.48 -5.81 4.29
C GLN A 208 -44.51 -6.80 4.86
N ASP A 209 -44.42 -8.06 4.49
CA ASP A 209 -45.27 -9.13 5.04
C ASP A 209 -45.07 -9.32 6.56
N ALA A 210 -43.81 -9.15 7.04
CA ALA A 210 -43.48 -9.19 8.46
C ALA A 210 -44.05 -7.99 9.25
N GLN A 211 -44.13 -6.81 8.62
CA GLN A 211 -44.70 -5.60 9.21
C GLN A 211 -46.22 -5.66 9.25
N ASP A 212 -46.86 -6.15 8.20
CA ASP A 212 -48.30 -6.34 8.12
C ASP A 212 -48.79 -7.40 9.15
N ALA A 213 -48.01 -8.46 9.37
CA ALA A 213 -48.28 -9.49 10.38
C ALA A 213 -48.16 -8.98 11.83
N LEU A 214 -47.36 -7.92 12.08
CA LEU A 214 -47.22 -7.29 13.39
C LEU A 214 -48.33 -6.26 13.66
N GLU A 215 -48.98 -5.69 12.64
CA GLU A 215 -50.09 -4.76 12.77
C GLU A 215 -51.43 -5.50 12.93
N GLU A 216 -51.51 -6.78 12.54
CA GLU A 216 -52.72 -7.62 12.70
C GLU A 216 -52.79 -8.38 14.06
N SER A 217 -51.74 -8.30 14.91
CA SER A 217 -51.67 -9.00 16.19
C SER A 217 -51.83 -8.03 17.37
#